data_c7a1c43307069a50e9490914ad166107
#
_entry.id   c7a1c43307069a50e9490914ad166107
#
_cell.length_a   1.000
_cell.length_b   1.000
_cell.length_c   1.000
_cell.angle_alpha   90.00
_cell.angle_beta   90.00
_cell.angle_gamma   90.00
#
_symmetry.space_group_name_H-M   'P 1'
#
loop_
_entity.id
_entity.type
_entity.pdbx_description
1 polymer ?
#
loop_
_entity_poly.entity_id
_entity_poly.type
_entity_poly.pdbx_seq_one_letter_code
_entity_poly.pdbx_strand_id
1 'polypeptide(L)'
;QMSIRARETSFLLLEEAPTLKLPNMHRIPATLRSYDISTVYVMQDKVQNDLLYGDKASKAILSNLSYQFFGKVNDPDTAKYYERFFEIIKTPTKSVSKSSGFSYESRITKGEREISKRRADSFFRLQQGEFVAFADGKDKKVRFKLQDMQREIPIANTNITQEDLQFHQQKIYNDIRRIL
;
A
#
# COMPACT_ATOMS: atom_id res chain seq x y z
N GLN A 1 -5.93 -18.21 38.13
CA GLN A 1 -6.63 -18.52 36.89
C GLN A 1 -6.86 -17.23 36.16
N MET A 2 -5.99 -16.87 35.19
CA MET A 2 -6.26 -15.75 34.25
C MET A 2 -7.43 -16.21 33.38
N SER A 3 -8.57 -15.52 33.53
CA SER A 3 -9.70 -15.64 32.62
C SER A 3 -9.23 -15.30 31.21
N ILE A 4 -9.21 -16.29 30.31
CA ILE A 4 -9.04 -16.09 28.88
C ILE A 4 -10.35 -15.45 28.41
N ARG A 5 -10.45 -14.12 28.51
CA ARG A 5 -11.48 -13.38 27.78
C ARG A 5 -11.22 -13.64 26.30
N ALA A 6 -12.23 -14.07 25.56
CA ALA A 6 -12.20 -14.13 24.12
C ALA A 6 -11.73 -12.75 23.63
N ARG A 7 -10.55 -12.68 23.01
CA ARG A 7 -10.03 -11.43 22.46
C ARG A 7 -10.81 -11.14 21.19
N GLU A 8 -11.44 -9.99 21.16
CA GLU A 8 -12.06 -9.51 19.92
C GLU A 8 -10.96 -9.06 18.97
N THR A 9 -11.00 -9.56 17.73
CA THR A 9 -10.09 -9.13 16.68
C THR A 9 -10.32 -7.65 16.38
N SER A 10 -9.25 -6.86 16.43
CA SER A 10 -9.31 -5.42 16.19
C SER A 10 -8.42 -5.02 15.00
N PHE A 11 -8.65 -3.82 14.48
CA PHE A 11 -7.87 -3.28 13.38
C PHE A 11 -7.27 -1.91 13.76
N LEU A 12 -5.98 -1.75 13.44
CA LEU A 12 -5.32 -0.44 13.41
C LEU A 12 -5.24 0.00 11.94
N LEU A 13 -6.08 0.94 11.54
CA LEU A 13 -6.07 1.51 10.20
C LEU A 13 -5.29 2.83 10.21
N LEU A 14 -4.22 2.88 9.43
CA LEU A 14 -3.39 4.07 9.20
C LEU A 14 -3.55 4.48 7.75
N GLU A 15 -4.46 5.42 7.49
CA GLU A 15 -4.66 6.03 6.18
C GLU A 15 -3.66 7.17 5.99
N GLU A 16 -3.10 7.31 4.79
CA GLU A 16 -2.01 8.24 4.48
C GLU A 16 -0.87 8.17 5.53
N ALA A 17 -0.51 6.96 5.91
CA ALA A 17 0.40 6.68 7.01
C ALA A 17 1.73 7.47 7.00
N PRO A 18 2.33 7.81 5.83
CA PRO A 18 3.54 8.64 5.79
C PRO A 18 3.34 10.12 6.13
N THR A 19 2.14 10.58 6.46
CA THR A 19 1.90 11.97 6.88
C THR A 19 2.18 12.18 8.36
N LEU A 20 2.15 11.10 9.16
CA LEU A 20 2.38 11.14 10.60
C LEU A 20 3.50 10.19 11.02
N LYS A 21 4.57 10.73 11.61
CA LYS A 21 5.67 9.93 12.13
C LYS A 21 5.31 9.29 13.47
N LEU A 22 5.04 8.00 13.47
CA LEU A 22 4.80 7.24 14.69
C LEU A 22 6.12 6.65 15.22
N PRO A 23 6.43 6.86 16.52
CA PRO A 23 7.60 6.25 17.13
C PRO A 23 7.56 4.73 17.02
N ASN A 24 8.69 4.12 16.71
CA ASN A 24 8.83 2.65 16.60
C ASN A 24 7.82 1.96 15.65
N MET A 25 7.32 2.64 14.62
CA MET A 25 6.34 2.10 13.68
C MET A 25 6.78 0.75 13.09
N HIS A 26 8.07 0.54 12.86
CA HIS A 26 8.62 -0.71 12.35
C HIS A 26 8.37 -1.93 13.27
N ARG A 27 8.04 -1.71 14.55
CA ARG A 27 7.74 -2.78 15.52
C ARG A 27 6.23 -2.97 15.72
N ILE A 28 5.43 -1.94 15.47
CA ILE A 28 3.98 -1.93 15.77
C ILE A 28 3.24 -3.11 15.13
N PRO A 29 3.34 -3.40 13.81
CA PRO A 29 2.58 -4.50 13.21
C PRO A 29 2.94 -5.87 13.81
N ALA A 30 4.22 -6.12 14.05
CA ALA A 30 4.68 -7.37 14.64
C ALA A 30 4.21 -7.55 16.08
N THR A 31 4.23 -6.47 16.86
CA THR A 31 3.80 -6.49 18.28
C THR A 31 2.28 -6.65 18.39
N LEU A 32 1.52 -5.86 17.63
CA LEU A 32 0.06 -5.87 17.69
C LEU A 32 -0.55 -7.18 17.26
N ARG A 33 0.10 -7.92 16.33
CA ARG A 33 -0.34 -9.26 15.92
C ARG A 33 -0.46 -10.24 17.08
N SER A 34 0.40 -10.13 18.11
CA SER A 34 0.32 -10.99 19.30
C SER A 34 -0.87 -10.69 20.20
N TYR A 35 -1.56 -9.59 19.94
CA TYR A 35 -2.78 -9.15 20.63
C TYR A 35 -4.03 -9.25 19.75
N ASP A 36 -3.97 -10.02 18.65
CA ASP A 36 -5.04 -10.16 17.65
C ASP A 36 -5.48 -8.84 17.02
N ILE A 37 -4.54 -7.90 16.89
CA ILE A 37 -4.77 -6.61 16.23
C ILE A 37 -4.08 -6.63 14.87
N SER A 38 -4.87 -6.51 13.80
CA SER A 38 -4.37 -6.41 12.43
C SER A 38 -4.03 -4.96 12.08
N THR A 39 -2.86 -4.73 11.51
CA THR A 39 -2.45 -3.40 11.05
C THR A 39 -2.72 -3.26 9.56
N VAL A 40 -3.48 -2.23 9.19
CA VAL A 40 -3.71 -1.80 7.80
C VAL A 40 -2.94 -0.49 7.58
N TYR A 41 -1.98 -0.52 6.69
CA TYR A 41 -1.07 0.59 6.41
C TYR A 41 -1.26 1.06 4.97
N VAL A 42 -1.86 2.23 4.78
CA VAL A 42 -2.15 2.80 3.46
C VAL A 42 -1.21 3.96 3.19
N MET A 43 -0.57 3.95 2.01
CA MET A 43 0.32 5.01 1.55
C MET A 43 0.17 5.24 0.05
N GLN A 44 0.47 6.43 -0.42
CA GLN A 44 0.42 6.76 -1.85
C GLN A 44 1.62 6.19 -2.60
N ASP A 45 2.82 6.35 -2.05
CA ASP A 45 4.06 5.83 -2.62
C ASP A 45 5.09 5.47 -1.53
N LYS A 46 6.08 4.70 -1.93
CA LYS A 46 7.18 4.29 -1.04
C LYS A 46 8.12 5.44 -0.70
N VAL A 47 8.29 6.39 -1.61
CA VAL A 47 9.25 7.49 -1.46
C VAL A 47 8.89 8.37 -0.27
N GLN A 48 7.61 8.69 -0.07
CA GLN A 48 7.13 9.43 1.10
C GLN A 48 7.44 8.68 2.40
N ASN A 49 7.25 7.37 2.40
CA ASN A 49 7.57 6.54 3.57
C ASN A 49 9.07 6.52 3.88
N ASP A 50 9.91 6.45 2.85
CA ASP A 50 11.37 6.50 2.98
C ASP A 50 11.85 7.88 3.50
N LEU A 51 11.25 8.95 3.03
CA LEU A 51 11.55 10.31 3.51
C LEU A 51 11.22 10.47 5.00
N LEU A 52 10.11 9.90 5.46
CA LEU A 52 9.65 10.03 6.84
C LEU A 52 10.45 9.18 7.83
N TYR A 53 10.72 7.91 7.48
CA TYR A 53 11.33 6.94 8.39
C TYR A 53 12.78 6.60 8.06
N GLY A 54 13.26 6.94 6.86
CA GLY A 54 14.50 6.45 6.28
C GLY A 54 14.34 5.06 5.66
N ASP A 55 15.15 4.74 4.66
CA ASP A 55 15.02 3.52 3.83
C ASP A 55 14.98 2.22 4.66
N LYS A 56 15.85 2.09 5.67
CA LYS A 56 15.92 0.88 6.50
C LYS A 56 14.67 0.66 7.34
N ALA A 57 14.16 1.71 8.00
CA ALA A 57 12.96 1.60 8.83
C ALA A 57 11.70 1.45 7.98
N SER A 58 11.60 2.15 6.85
CA SER A 58 10.55 1.98 5.85
C SER A 58 10.47 0.52 5.38
N LYS A 59 11.61 -0.06 4.99
CA LYS A 59 11.69 -1.46 4.58
C LYS A 59 11.25 -2.42 5.70
N ALA A 60 11.64 -2.15 6.95
CA ALA A 60 11.23 -2.95 8.09
C ALA A 60 9.72 -2.86 8.37
N ILE A 61 9.10 -1.68 8.20
CA ILE A 61 7.65 -1.51 8.29
C ILE A 61 6.96 -2.40 7.25
N LEU A 62 7.34 -2.25 5.98
CA LEU A 62 6.69 -2.94 4.86
C LEU A 62 6.89 -4.46 4.91
N SER A 63 8.03 -4.94 5.39
CA SER A 63 8.29 -6.39 5.52
C SER A 63 7.45 -7.08 6.61
N ASN A 64 6.90 -6.32 7.55
CA ASN A 64 5.99 -6.83 8.57
C ASN A 64 4.52 -6.91 8.11
N LEU A 65 4.22 -6.46 6.89
CA LEU A 65 2.89 -6.47 6.29
C LEU A 65 2.81 -7.60 5.26
N SER A 66 2.19 -8.71 5.65
CA SER A 66 2.17 -9.95 4.85
C SER A 66 1.28 -9.87 3.61
N TYR A 67 0.20 -9.09 3.67
CA TYR A 67 -0.73 -8.88 2.57
C TYR A 67 -0.50 -7.49 1.98
N GLN A 68 -0.24 -7.43 0.68
CA GLN A 68 0.07 -6.17 0.00
C GLN A 68 -0.82 -5.99 -1.22
N PHE A 69 -1.31 -4.76 -1.39
CA PHE A 69 -2.13 -4.35 -2.52
C PHE A 69 -1.41 -3.22 -3.26
N PHE A 70 -0.92 -3.51 -4.45
CA PHE A 70 -0.20 -2.58 -5.29
C PHE A 70 -1.16 -1.91 -6.25
N GLY A 71 -1.44 -0.63 -6.02
CA GLY A 71 -2.30 0.19 -6.87
C GLY A 71 -1.53 0.87 -8.01
N LYS A 72 -2.21 1.81 -8.68
CA LYS A 72 -1.59 2.66 -9.70
C LYS A 72 -0.48 3.50 -9.07
N VAL A 73 0.63 3.61 -9.76
CA VAL A 73 1.77 4.45 -9.39
C VAL A 73 2.03 5.53 -10.42
N ASN A 74 2.63 6.63 -10.00
CA ASN A 74 3.10 7.71 -10.86
C ASN A 74 4.63 7.85 -10.83
N ASP A 75 5.28 7.24 -9.83
CA ASP A 75 6.72 7.28 -9.62
C ASP A 75 7.42 6.01 -10.15
N PRO A 76 8.46 6.14 -11.01
CA PRO A 76 9.17 5.00 -11.58
C PRO A 76 9.91 4.12 -10.56
N ASP A 77 10.41 4.70 -9.48
CA ASP A 77 11.17 3.95 -8.48
C ASP A 77 10.23 3.09 -7.62
N THR A 78 9.05 3.61 -7.30
CA THR A 78 7.97 2.85 -6.67
C THR A 78 7.50 1.72 -7.60
N ALA A 79 7.35 1.96 -8.90
CA ALA A 79 6.98 0.91 -9.86
C ALA A 79 8.01 -0.22 -9.92
N LYS A 80 9.30 0.12 -9.94
CA LYS A 80 10.41 -0.86 -9.89
C LYS A 80 10.45 -1.61 -8.55
N TYR A 81 10.16 -0.92 -7.45
CA TYR A 81 10.03 -1.57 -6.15
C TYR A 81 8.92 -2.62 -6.16
N TYR A 82 7.74 -2.31 -6.73
CA TYR A 82 6.64 -3.27 -6.87
C TYR A 82 7.02 -4.48 -7.74
N GLU A 83 7.69 -4.26 -8.87
CA GLU A 83 8.15 -5.33 -9.77
C GLU A 83 8.96 -6.41 -9.04
N ARG A 84 9.75 -6.06 -8.03
CA ARG A 84 10.60 -6.99 -7.27
C ARG A 84 9.84 -8.01 -6.42
N PHE A 85 8.55 -7.79 -6.17
CA PHE A 85 7.72 -8.75 -5.43
C PHE A 85 7.25 -9.92 -6.29
N PHE A 86 7.39 -9.80 -7.63
CA PHE A 86 6.78 -10.75 -8.54
C PHE A 86 7.82 -11.68 -9.17
N GLU A 87 7.38 -12.88 -9.42
CA GLU A 87 8.16 -13.96 -9.98
C GLU A 87 8.77 -13.61 -11.34
N ILE A 88 9.98 -14.06 -11.60
CA ILE A 88 10.63 -13.99 -12.89
C ILE A 88 10.19 -15.21 -13.71
N ILE A 89 9.61 -14.96 -14.87
CA ILE A 89 9.18 -16.01 -15.79
C ILE A 89 10.02 -16.01 -17.07
N LYS A 90 10.22 -17.19 -17.65
CA LYS A 90 10.88 -17.34 -18.95
C LYS A 90 9.85 -17.22 -20.05
N THR A 91 10.03 -16.26 -20.93
CA THR A 91 9.15 -16.04 -22.08
C THR A 91 9.91 -16.42 -23.36
N PRO A 92 9.33 -17.27 -24.22
CA PRO A 92 9.96 -17.62 -25.49
C PRO A 92 10.02 -16.40 -26.41
N THR A 93 11.20 -16.12 -26.93
CA THR A 93 11.43 -15.06 -27.91
C THR A 93 11.74 -15.66 -29.26
N LYS A 94 11.14 -15.11 -30.33
CA LYS A 94 11.48 -15.42 -31.70
C LYS A 94 12.14 -14.21 -32.34
N SER A 95 13.38 -14.32 -32.74
CA SER A 95 14.05 -13.30 -33.53
C SER A 95 14.13 -13.77 -34.97
N VAL A 96 13.62 -12.96 -35.91
CA VAL A 96 13.67 -13.23 -37.33
C VAL A 96 14.68 -12.26 -37.95
N SER A 97 15.85 -12.73 -38.32
CA SER A 97 16.82 -11.96 -39.08
C SER A 97 16.59 -12.17 -40.56
N LYS A 98 16.23 -11.12 -41.28
CA LYS A 98 16.18 -11.11 -42.77
C LYS A 98 17.50 -10.53 -43.27
N SER A 99 18.29 -11.33 -44.00
CA SER A 99 19.44 -10.80 -44.70
C SER A 99 18.97 -10.21 -46.05
N SER A 100 19.36 -8.96 -46.30
CA SER A 100 19.10 -8.29 -47.57
C SER A 100 20.22 -8.58 -48.56
N GLY A 101 20.23 -9.76 -49.09
CA GLY A 101 21.18 -10.23 -50.10
C GLY A 101 20.54 -11.21 -51.06
N PHE A 102 21.21 -11.58 -52.17
CA PHE A 102 20.69 -12.36 -53.29
C PHE A 102 20.18 -13.77 -52.95
N SER A 103 20.29 -14.23 -51.69
CA SER A 103 19.66 -15.46 -51.19
C SER A 103 18.74 -15.11 -50.01
N TYR A 104 17.47 -15.38 -50.16
CA TYR A 104 16.43 -15.22 -49.12
C TYR A 104 16.57 -16.35 -48.09
N GLU A 105 17.48 -16.23 -47.16
CA GLU A 105 17.53 -17.10 -45.97
C GLU A 105 16.97 -16.35 -44.75
N SER A 106 15.81 -16.77 -44.30
CA SER A 106 15.25 -16.31 -43.02
C SER A 106 15.75 -17.21 -41.91
N ARG A 107 16.64 -16.71 -41.08
CA ARG A 107 17.10 -17.43 -39.88
C ARG A 107 16.20 -17.11 -38.69
N ILE A 108 15.47 -18.12 -38.22
CA ILE A 108 14.64 -18.00 -37.02
C ILE A 108 15.46 -18.48 -35.85
N THR A 109 15.85 -17.56 -34.98
CA THR A 109 16.50 -17.89 -33.71
C THR A 109 15.44 -17.92 -32.61
N LYS A 110 15.25 -19.08 -31.97
CA LYS A 110 14.40 -19.23 -30.80
C LYS A 110 15.27 -19.03 -29.56
N GLY A 111 14.90 -18.12 -28.68
CA GLY A 111 15.55 -17.86 -27.41
C GLY A 111 14.53 -17.78 -26.29
N GLU A 112 14.98 -17.85 -25.05
CA GLU A 112 14.18 -17.57 -23.88
C GLU A 112 14.69 -16.26 -23.24
N ARG A 113 13.78 -15.41 -22.81
CA ARG A 113 14.10 -14.20 -22.07
C ARG A 113 13.44 -14.25 -20.71
N GLU A 114 14.21 -14.01 -19.69
CA GLU A 114 13.69 -13.82 -18.32
C GLU A 114 13.06 -12.44 -18.21
N ILE A 115 11.80 -12.41 -17.78
CA ILE A 115 11.07 -11.16 -17.50
C ILE A 115 10.29 -11.32 -16.20
N SER A 116 10.13 -10.22 -15.46
CA SER A 116 9.21 -10.21 -14.32
C SER A 116 7.79 -10.49 -14.78
N LYS A 117 7.09 -11.35 -14.08
CA LYS A 117 5.67 -11.67 -14.30
C LYS A 117 4.78 -10.41 -14.27
N ARG A 118 5.14 -9.45 -13.43
CA ARG A 118 4.52 -8.13 -13.33
C ARG A 118 5.60 -7.07 -13.51
N ARG A 119 5.67 -6.49 -14.68
CA ARG A 119 6.64 -5.45 -15.00
C ARG A 119 6.21 -4.10 -14.45
N ALA A 120 7.18 -3.24 -14.14
CA ALA A 120 6.99 -1.89 -13.63
C ALA A 120 5.97 -1.08 -14.44
N ASP A 121 6.01 -1.18 -15.79
CA ASP A 121 5.11 -0.47 -16.69
C ASP A 121 3.63 -0.84 -16.52
N SER A 122 3.33 -2.04 -16.03
CA SER A 122 1.95 -2.48 -15.80
C SER A 122 1.24 -1.72 -14.69
N PHE A 123 1.98 -1.22 -13.69
CA PHE A 123 1.39 -0.47 -12.57
C PHE A 123 0.96 0.94 -12.94
N PHE A 124 1.58 1.56 -13.94
CA PHE A 124 1.13 2.87 -14.47
C PHE A 124 -0.22 2.78 -15.18
N ARG A 125 -0.59 1.59 -15.69
CA ARG A 125 -1.80 1.35 -16.49
C ARG A 125 -3.00 0.89 -15.66
N LEU A 126 -2.83 0.67 -14.36
CA LEU A 126 -3.95 0.29 -13.49
C LEU A 126 -4.99 1.40 -13.46
N GLN A 127 -6.26 1.00 -13.49
CA GLN A 127 -7.39 1.90 -13.38
C GLN A 127 -7.78 2.10 -11.91
N GLN A 128 -8.63 3.08 -11.66
CA GLN A 128 -9.17 3.31 -10.32
C GLN A 128 -9.86 2.04 -9.79
N GLY A 129 -9.55 1.67 -8.56
CA GLY A 129 -10.06 0.47 -7.91
C GLY A 129 -9.35 -0.83 -8.35
N GLU A 130 -8.41 -0.78 -9.30
CA GLU A 130 -7.61 -1.94 -9.70
C GLU A 130 -6.30 -2.02 -8.89
N PHE A 131 -6.01 -3.24 -8.42
CA PHE A 131 -4.81 -3.54 -7.65
C PHE A 131 -4.22 -4.88 -8.07
N VAL A 132 -2.94 -5.06 -7.85
CA VAL A 132 -2.31 -6.37 -7.82
C VAL A 132 -2.12 -6.74 -6.36
N ALA A 133 -2.89 -7.71 -5.89
CA ALA A 133 -2.75 -8.27 -4.55
C ALA A 133 -1.62 -9.29 -4.52
N PHE A 134 -0.81 -9.25 -3.48
CA PHE A 134 0.25 -10.21 -3.22
C PHE A 134 0.12 -10.75 -1.79
N ALA A 135 0.04 -12.06 -1.66
CA ALA A 135 -0.05 -12.76 -0.38
C ALA A 135 0.46 -14.20 -0.52
N ASP A 136 1.19 -14.69 0.47
CA ASP A 136 1.67 -16.07 0.55
C ASP A 136 2.41 -16.54 -0.73
N GLY A 137 3.21 -15.65 -1.32
CA GLY A 137 3.95 -15.94 -2.56
C GLY A 137 3.09 -15.99 -3.83
N LYS A 138 1.81 -15.64 -3.75
CA LYS A 138 0.88 -15.61 -4.89
C LYS A 138 0.44 -14.20 -5.22
N ASP A 139 0.22 -13.93 -6.50
CA ASP A 139 -0.30 -12.67 -6.97
C ASP A 139 -1.63 -12.83 -7.72
N LYS A 140 -2.52 -11.84 -7.56
CA LYS A 140 -3.79 -11.79 -8.27
C LYS A 140 -4.16 -10.34 -8.58
N LYS A 141 -4.60 -10.06 -9.82
CA LYS A 141 -5.24 -8.78 -10.14
C LYS A 141 -6.64 -8.79 -9.52
N VAL A 142 -6.94 -7.77 -8.72
CA VAL A 142 -8.23 -7.56 -8.04
C VAL A 142 -8.80 -6.21 -8.43
N ARG A 143 -10.13 -6.10 -8.40
CA ARG A 143 -10.83 -4.85 -8.64
C ARG A 143 -11.89 -4.66 -7.56
N PHE A 144 -11.78 -3.57 -6.83
CA PHE A 144 -12.80 -3.14 -5.88
C PHE A 144 -13.79 -2.21 -6.59
N LYS A 145 -15.08 -2.49 -6.40
CA LYS A 145 -16.13 -1.59 -6.88
C LYS A 145 -16.26 -0.44 -5.89
N LEU A 146 -16.40 0.78 -6.42
CA LEU A 146 -16.79 1.91 -5.61
C LEU A 146 -18.17 1.60 -5.01
N GLN A 147 -18.29 1.65 -3.70
CA GLN A 147 -19.59 1.57 -3.02
C GLN A 147 -20.08 2.98 -2.83
N ASP A 148 -21.30 3.23 -3.30
CA ASP A 148 -21.99 4.49 -3.04
C ASP A 148 -22.45 4.46 -1.57
N MET A 149 -21.65 5.08 -0.70
CA MET A 149 -22.01 5.21 0.70
C MET A 149 -22.94 6.42 0.83
N GLN A 150 -24.24 6.16 0.95
CA GLN A 150 -25.18 7.18 1.40
C GLN A 150 -24.79 7.56 2.83
N ARG A 151 -24.10 8.69 2.98
CA ARG A 151 -23.88 9.29 4.28
C ARG A 151 -25.16 9.99 4.71
N GLU A 152 -26.02 9.29 5.39
CA GLU A 152 -26.94 9.96 6.32
C GLU A 152 -26.08 10.46 7.48
N ILE A 153 -25.65 11.70 7.40
CA ILE A 153 -25.09 12.39 8.56
C ILE A 153 -26.29 12.70 9.45
N PRO A 154 -26.46 12.02 10.59
CA PRO A 154 -27.52 12.40 11.52
C PRO A 154 -27.24 13.87 11.87
N ILE A 155 -28.16 14.75 11.48
CA ILE A 155 -28.13 16.15 11.93
C ILE A 155 -28.36 16.05 13.43
N ALA A 156 -27.28 16.09 14.20
CA ALA A 156 -27.41 16.23 15.63
C ALA A 156 -28.15 17.55 15.87
N ASN A 157 -29.35 17.46 16.38
CA ASN A 157 -30.11 18.62 16.89
C ASN A 157 -29.38 19.09 18.15
N THR A 158 -28.22 19.67 17.97
CA THR A 158 -27.46 20.27 19.04
C THR A 158 -27.83 21.76 19.04
N ASN A 159 -28.48 22.19 20.08
CA ASN A 159 -28.65 23.62 20.39
C ASN A 159 -27.30 24.26 20.80
N ILE A 160 -26.21 23.81 20.16
CA ILE A 160 -24.87 24.36 20.40
C ILE A 160 -24.79 25.71 19.69
N THR A 161 -24.70 26.75 20.46
CA THR A 161 -24.52 28.11 19.94
C THR A 161 -23.07 28.33 19.50
N GLN A 162 -22.84 29.38 18.71
CA GLN A 162 -21.49 29.75 18.29
C GLN A 162 -20.63 30.18 19.50
N GLU A 163 -21.24 30.69 20.55
CA GLU A 163 -20.59 31.04 21.80
C GLU A 163 -20.13 29.80 22.57
N ASP A 164 -20.94 28.72 22.58
CA ASP A 164 -20.55 27.46 23.19
C ASP A 164 -19.33 26.84 22.48
N LEU A 165 -19.30 26.91 21.16
CA LEU A 165 -18.15 26.44 20.36
C LEU A 165 -16.88 27.23 20.69
N GLN A 166 -16.96 28.55 20.78
CA GLN A 166 -15.83 29.40 21.14
C GLN A 166 -15.34 29.11 22.57
N PHE A 167 -16.25 28.94 23.50
CA PHE A 167 -15.92 28.61 24.89
C PHE A 167 -15.20 27.26 24.98
N HIS A 168 -15.70 26.22 24.30
CA HIS A 168 -15.04 24.92 24.28
C HIS A 168 -13.68 24.96 23.61
N GLN A 169 -13.56 25.69 22.51
CA GLN A 169 -12.27 25.88 21.83
C GLN A 169 -11.23 26.54 22.73
N GLN A 170 -11.62 27.62 23.43
CA GLN A 170 -10.74 28.33 24.36
C GLN A 170 -10.31 27.42 25.51
N LYS A 171 -11.23 26.62 26.04
CA LYS A 171 -10.93 25.64 27.09
C LYS A 171 -9.89 24.61 26.62
N ILE A 172 -10.05 24.03 25.42
CA ILE A 172 -9.10 23.08 24.84
C ILE A 172 -7.71 23.72 24.71
N TYR A 173 -7.63 24.94 24.17
CA TYR A 173 -6.35 25.68 24.09
C TYR A 173 -5.68 25.89 25.45
N ASN A 174 -6.45 26.23 26.46
CA ASN A 174 -5.93 26.46 27.82
C ASN A 174 -5.45 25.13 28.44
N ASP A 175 -6.16 24.04 28.22
CA ASP A 175 -5.78 22.70 28.71
C ASP A 175 -4.50 22.21 28.04
N ILE A 176 -4.35 22.40 26.73
CA ILE A 176 -3.10 22.07 25.99
C ILE A 176 -1.92 22.88 26.54
N ARG A 177 -2.09 24.18 26.79
CA ARG A 177 -1.02 25.03 27.34
C ARG A 177 -0.58 24.63 28.75
N ARG A 178 -1.41 23.92 29.52
CA ARG A 178 -1.05 23.44 30.86
C ARG A 178 -0.27 22.13 30.83
N ILE A 179 -0.32 21.42 29.70
CA ILE A 179 0.33 20.10 29.50
C ILE A 179 1.72 20.28 28.85
N LEU A 180 1.92 21.34 28.06
CA LEU A 180 3.19 21.71 27.44
C LEU A 180 4.02 22.62 28.39
#